data_0ab0a392e3485a376637f96200bb8ab2
#
_entry.id   0ab0a392e3485a376637f96200bb8ab2
#
_cell.length_a   1.000
_cell.length_b   1.000
_cell.length_c   1.000
_cell.angle_alpha   90.00
_cell.angle_beta   90.00
_cell.angle_gamma   90.00
#
_symmetry.space_group_name_H-M   'P 1'
#
loop_
_entity.id
_entity.type
_entity.pdbx_description
1 polymer ?
#
loop_
_entity_poly.entity_id
_entity_poly.type
_entity_poly.pdbx_seq_one_letter_code
_entity_poly.pdbx_strand_id
1 'polypeptide(L)'
;MAEIFDSALRSHRDFAGVFEYDGETAYFYLYRNKNDQPGEIIGWIHIFSGTVDFDEHDISIVWDKNEETVGLFIRDQLWAAFSEPWPTKHGGNYVPGATSSVRLQFNR
;
A
#
# COMPACT_ATOMS: atom_id res chain seq x y z
N MET A 1 10.86 -1.51 -19.99
CA MET A 1 9.84 -1.94 -19.04
C MET A 1 9.88 -1.06 -17.80
N ALA A 2 8.77 -0.45 -17.48
CA ALA A 2 8.76 0.52 -16.40
C ALA A 2 8.65 -0.16 -15.04
N GLU A 3 9.53 0.22 -14.14
CA GLU A 3 9.39 -0.10 -12.73
C GLU A 3 8.66 1.06 -12.07
N ILE A 4 7.81 0.75 -11.10
CA ILE A 4 7.06 1.78 -10.36
C ILE A 4 7.34 1.58 -8.88
N PHE A 5 7.64 2.68 -8.21
CA PHE A 5 7.88 2.68 -6.77
C PHE A 5 7.25 3.91 -6.17
N ASP A 6 6.52 3.74 -5.07
CA ASP A 6 5.96 4.85 -4.31
C ASP A 6 5.86 4.45 -2.85
N SER A 7 5.86 5.43 -1.97
CA SER A 7 5.75 5.19 -0.55
C SER A 7 5.15 6.39 0.17
N ALA A 8 4.56 6.12 1.33
CA ALA A 8 4.04 7.17 2.20
C ALA A 8 4.36 6.83 3.65
N LEU A 9 5.10 7.70 4.29
CA LEU A 9 5.52 7.54 5.68
C LEU A 9 4.45 8.09 6.60
N ARG A 10 4.14 7.36 7.68
CA ARG A 10 3.25 7.84 8.72
C ARG A 10 3.90 9.05 9.43
N SER A 11 3.11 9.98 9.96
CA SER A 11 3.65 11.21 10.54
C SER A 11 4.62 10.95 11.70
N HIS A 12 4.43 9.87 12.46
CA HIS A 12 5.37 9.47 13.51
C HIS A 12 6.66 8.84 12.97
N ARG A 13 6.73 8.63 11.65
CA ARG A 13 7.91 8.10 10.96
C ARG A 13 8.27 6.66 11.35
N ASP A 14 7.31 5.92 11.91
CA ASP A 14 7.51 4.54 12.39
C ASP A 14 7.08 3.50 11.36
N PHE A 15 6.08 3.80 10.56
CA PHE A 15 5.57 2.90 9.52
C PHE A 15 5.45 3.60 8.18
N ALA A 16 5.58 2.84 7.12
CA ALA A 16 5.35 3.33 5.75
C ALA A 16 4.60 2.29 4.94
N GLY A 17 3.68 2.75 4.10
CA GLY A 17 3.14 1.93 3.03
C GLY A 17 4.05 2.06 1.83
N VAL A 18 4.39 0.96 1.17
CA VAL A 18 5.32 0.94 0.05
C VAL A 18 4.74 0.11 -1.08
N PHE A 19 4.65 0.69 -2.27
CA PHE A 19 4.24 -0.02 -3.47
C PHE A 19 5.44 -0.20 -4.38
N GLU A 20 5.62 -1.43 -4.86
CA GLU A 20 6.70 -1.75 -5.78
C GLU A 20 6.19 -2.64 -6.91
N TYR A 21 6.48 -2.24 -8.13
CA TYR A 21 6.23 -3.02 -9.33
C TYR A 21 7.54 -3.14 -10.09
N ASP A 22 8.00 -4.37 -10.31
CA ASP A 22 9.30 -4.65 -10.91
C ASP A 22 9.24 -4.90 -12.42
N GLY A 23 8.09 -4.65 -13.04
CA GLY A 23 7.86 -4.93 -14.44
C GLY A 23 7.12 -6.24 -14.67
N GLU A 24 6.99 -7.07 -13.65
CA GLU A 24 6.27 -8.34 -13.73
C GLU A 24 5.28 -8.52 -12.61
N THR A 25 5.64 -8.15 -11.38
CA THR A 25 4.83 -8.39 -10.19
C THR A 25 4.80 -7.17 -9.30
N ALA A 26 3.64 -6.87 -8.75
CA ALA A 26 3.45 -5.73 -7.86
C ALA A 26 3.05 -6.19 -6.47
N TYR A 27 3.65 -5.56 -5.48
CA TYR A 27 3.39 -5.80 -4.08
C TYR A 27 3.15 -4.49 -3.34
N PHE A 28 2.32 -4.55 -2.32
CA PHE A 28 2.14 -3.47 -1.35
C PHE A 28 2.66 -3.96 -0.01
N TYR A 29 3.64 -3.25 0.54
CA TYR A 29 4.31 -3.63 1.78
C TYR A 29 3.95 -2.70 2.91
N LEU A 30 3.94 -3.24 4.12
CA LEU A 30 4.01 -2.43 5.32
C LEU A 30 5.43 -2.53 5.87
N TYR A 31 6.09 -1.40 5.94
CA TYR A 31 7.48 -1.29 6.36
C TYR A 31 7.52 -0.64 7.75
N ARG A 32 8.25 -1.24 8.66
CA ARG A 32 8.47 -0.65 9.98
C ARG A 32 9.85 -0.06 10.05
N ASN A 33 9.91 1.25 10.33
CA ASN A 33 11.15 1.97 10.47
C ASN A 33 11.64 1.80 11.90
N LYS A 34 12.94 1.58 12.07
CA LYS A 34 13.54 1.42 13.38
C LYS A 34 14.59 2.48 13.60
N ASN A 35 14.62 3.08 14.79
CA ASN A 35 15.64 4.07 15.15
C ASN A 35 17.01 3.40 15.17
N ASP A 36 17.98 4.03 14.48
CA ASP A 36 19.37 3.62 14.47
C ASP A 36 19.61 2.18 13.98
N GLN A 37 18.62 1.60 13.28
CA GLN A 37 18.71 0.25 12.73
C GLN A 37 18.03 0.20 11.38
N PRO A 38 18.41 -0.74 10.51
CA PRO A 38 17.66 -0.97 9.28
C PRO A 38 16.21 -1.32 9.62
N GLY A 39 15.27 -0.77 8.87
CA GLY A 39 13.87 -1.14 9.02
C GLY A 39 13.58 -2.52 8.48
N GLU A 40 12.33 -2.94 8.59
CA GLU A 40 11.93 -4.27 8.13
C GLU A 40 10.54 -4.25 7.52
N ILE A 41 10.31 -5.16 6.58
CA ILE A 41 8.98 -5.41 6.02
C ILE A 41 8.26 -6.33 6.98
N ILE A 42 7.12 -5.87 7.52
CA ILE A 42 6.34 -6.66 8.47
C ILE A 42 5.07 -7.23 7.86
N GLY A 43 4.75 -6.86 6.64
CA GLY A 43 3.61 -7.41 5.92
C GLY A 43 3.71 -7.10 4.44
N TRP A 44 3.12 -7.97 3.62
CA TRP A 44 3.06 -7.71 2.18
C TRP A 44 1.74 -8.26 1.64
N ILE A 45 1.27 -7.64 0.56
CA ILE A 45 0.08 -8.05 -0.17
C ILE A 45 0.46 -8.10 -1.64
N HIS A 46 0.24 -9.23 -2.28
CA HIS A 46 0.38 -9.36 -3.73
C HIS A 46 -0.76 -8.58 -4.40
N ILE A 47 -0.42 -7.65 -5.28
CA ILE A 47 -1.43 -6.82 -5.94
C ILE A 47 -1.81 -7.43 -7.29
N PHE A 48 -0.84 -7.66 -8.16
CA PHE A 48 -1.07 -8.30 -9.45
C PHE A 48 0.24 -8.77 -10.05
N SER A 49 0.12 -9.59 -11.11
CA SER A 49 1.25 -9.97 -11.94
C SER A 49 0.91 -9.66 -13.40
N GLY A 50 1.91 -9.30 -14.18
CA GLY A 50 1.75 -9.00 -15.59
C GLY A 50 2.07 -7.56 -15.92
N THR A 51 1.78 -7.19 -17.18
CA THR A 51 2.02 -5.82 -17.65
C THR A 51 0.91 -4.88 -17.21
N VAL A 52 1.24 -3.59 -17.11
CA VAL A 52 0.30 -2.58 -16.66
C VAL A 52 0.15 -1.48 -17.70
N ASP A 53 -0.99 -0.80 -17.66
CA ASP A 53 -1.30 0.35 -18.50
C ASP A 53 -1.31 1.66 -17.72
N PHE A 54 -0.82 1.63 -16.49
CA PHE A 54 -0.74 2.83 -15.64
C PHE A 54 0.72 3.11 -15.29
N ASP A 55 0.96 4.30 -14.76
CA ASP A 55 2.28 4.74 -14.34
C ASP A 55 2.26 5.26 -12.89
N GLU A 56 3.38 5.80 -12.44
CA GLU A 56 3.50 6.25 -11.05
C GLU A 56 2.52 7.38 -10.70
N HIS A 57 2.05 8.15 -11.69
CA HIS A 57 1.08 9.23 -11.45
C HIS A 57 -0.30 8.67 -11.08
N ASP A 58 -0.56 7.42 -11.43
CA ASP A 58 -1.83 6.77 -11.12
C ASP A 58 -1.85 6.14 -9.73
N ILE A 59 -0.71 6.11 -9.05
CA ILE A 59 -0.55 5.47 -7.76
C ILE A 59 -0.65 6.52 -6.65
N SER A 60 -1.42 6.21 -5.60
CA SER A 60 -1.45 7.01 -4.38
C SER A 60 -1.42 6.08 -3.18
N ILE A 61 -0.56 6.39 -2.23
CA ILE A 61 -0.52 5.69 -0.96
C ILE A 61 -0.94 6.70 0.10
N VAL A 62 -2.01 6.39 0.82
CA VAL A 62 -2.68 7.36 1.69
C VAL A 62 -2.90 6.76 3.06
N TRP A 63 -2.51 7.50 4.10
CA TRP A 63 -2.88 7.22 5.48
C TRP A 63 -4.24 7.83 5.76
N ASP A 64 -5.08 7.12 6.51
CA ASP A 64 -6.36 7.69 6.91
C ASP A 64 -6.16 8.82 7.94
N LYS A 65 -7.23 9.47 8.32
CA LYS A 65 -7.18 10.64 9.20
C LYS A 65 -6.49 10.35 10.53
N ASN A 66 -6.74 9.16 11.09
CA ASN A 66 -6.17 8.76 12.38
C ASN A 66 -4.84 8.03 12.23
N GLU A 67 -4.40 7.79 11.01
CA GLU A 67 -3.17 7.06 10.70
C GLU A 67 -3.13 5.66 11.30
N GLU A 68 -4.29 5.02 11.31
CA GLU A 68 -4.45 3.63 11.75
C GLU A 68 -4.62 2.67 10.58
N THR A 69 -4.71 3.22 9.37
CA THR A 69 -4.88 2.46 8.13
C THR A 69 -4.10 3.16 7.02
N VAL A 70 -3.38 2.37 6.23
CA VAL A 70 -2.70 2.88 5.04
C VAL A 70 -3.22 2.12 3.83
N GLY A 71 -3.60 2.84 2.78
CA GLY A 71 -4.19 2.26 1.58
C GLY A 71 -3.42 2.54 0.33
N LEU A 72 -3.46 1.58 -0.58
CA LEU A 72 -2.94 1.71 -1.94
C LEU A 72 -4.09 1.97 -2.89
N PHE A 73 -4.04 3.11 -3.56
CA PHE A 73 -5.01 3.49 -4.59
C PHE A 73 -4.34 3.47 -5.94
N ILE A 74 -5.01 2.89 -6.92
CA ILE A 74 -4.60 2.93 -8.32
C ILE A 74 -5.78 3.56 -9.08
N ARG A 75 -5.54 4.72 -9.69
CA ARG A 75 -6.59 5.49 -10.38
C ARG A 75 -7.80 5.72 -9.48
N ASP A 76 -7.52 6.14 -8.24
CA ASP A 76 -8.54 6.45 -7.22
C ASP A 76 -9.39 5.27 -6.75
N GLN A 77 -8.99 4.05 -7.11
CA GLN A 77 -9.63 2.83 -6.62
C GLN A 77 -8.74 2.18 -5.57
N LEU A 78 -9.30 1.87 -4.42
CA LEU A 78 -8.55 1.21 -3.35
C LEU A 78 -8.34 -0.27 -3.70
N TRP A 79 -7.07 -0.66 -3.78
CA TRP A 79 -6.68 -2.03 -4.13
C TRP A 79 -6.25 -2.86 -2.93
N ALA A 80 -5.65 -2.23 -1.93
CA ALA A 80 -5.15 -2.95 -0.76
C ALA A 80 -4.95 -1.98 0.38
N ALA A 81 -4.94 -2.50 1.60
CA ALA A 81 -4.69 -1.70 2.78
C ALA A 81 -4.10 -2.55 3.91
N PHE A 82 -3.39 -1.88 4.80
CA PHE A 82 -3.00 -2.43 6.10
C PHE A 82 -3.64 -1.58 7.19
N SER A 83 -4.13 -2.23 8.23
CA SER A 83 -4.71 -1.53 9.37
C SER A 83 -4.23 -2.13 10.69
N GLU A 84 -4.44 -1.40 11.77
CA GLU A 84 -4.18 -1.91 13.11
C GLU A 84 -5.21 -2.98 13.48
N PRO A 85 -4.80 -4.01 14.25
CA PRO A 85 -3.43 -4.29 14.70
C PRO A 85 -2.53 -4.70 13.54
N TRP A 86 -1.32 -4.17 13.54
CA TRP A 86 -0.40 -4.35 12.42
C TRP A 86 0.13 -5.77 12.33
N PRO A 87 0.18 -6.39 11.17
CA PRO A 87 -0.38 -5.91 9.90
C PRO A 87 -1.68 -6.65 9.55
N THR A 88 -2.83 -6.04 9.76
CA THR A 88 -4.09 -6.59 9.27
C THR A 88 -4.23 -6.23 7.80
N LYS A 89 -4.39 -7.23 6.94
CA LYS A 89 -4.36 -7.07 5.48
C LYS A 89 -5.76 -7.02 4.89
N HIS A 90 -5.95 -6.16 3.89
CA HIS A 90 -7.20 -6.03 3.16
C HIS A 90 -6.91 -5.95 1.67
N GLY A 91 -7.64 -6.73 0.87
CA GLY A 91 -7.55 -6.65 -0.58
C GLY A 91 -6.38 -7.40 -1.19
N GLY A 92 -6.04 -7.03 -2.41
CA GLY A 92 -4.98 -7.65 -3.18
C GLY A 92 -5.49 -8.64 -4.22
N ASN A 93 -4.57 -9.23 -4.99
CA ASN A 93 -4.84 -10.28 -5.97
C ASN A 93 -5.94 -9.91 -6.98
N TYR A 94 -5.94 -8.67 -7.47
CA TYR A 94 -6.95 -8.18 -8.42
C TYR A 94 -8.37 -8.20 -7.88
N VAL A 95 -8.56 -8.10 -6.58
CA VAL A 95 -9.90 -8.14 -5.99
C VAL A 95 -10.18 -6.84 -5.24
N PRO A 96 -10.38 -5.70 -5.95
CA PRO A 96 -10.59 -4.42 -5.27
C PRO A 96 -11.82 -4.42 -4.35
N GLY A 97 -12.85 -5.18 -4.67
CA GLY A 97 -14.04 -5.26 -3.83
C GLY A 97 -13.76 -5.76 -2.42
N ALA A 98 -12.66 -6.51 -2.23
CA ALA A 98 -12.29 -7.00 -0.91
C ALA A 98 -11.86 -5.89 0.05
N THR A 99 -11.70 -4.65 -0.44
CA THR A 99 -11.33 -3.51 0.40
C THR A 99 -12.53 -2.69 0.85
N SER A 100 -13.74 -3.06 0.48
CA SER A 100 -14.92 -2.23 0.76
C SER A 100 -15.12 -1.96 2.24
N SER A 101 -14.72 -2.88 3.12
CA SER A 101 -14.86 -2.71 4.57
C SER A 101 -14.02 -1.58 5.13
N VAL A 102 -12.92 -1.21 4.47
CA VAL A 102 -12.03 -0.14 4.94
C VAL A 102 -12.07 1.10 4.05
N ARG A 103 -12.77 1.03 2.92
CA ARG A 103 -12.79 2.12 1.93
C ARG A 103 -13.25 3.45 2.52
N LEU A 104 -14.24 3.40 3.38
CA LEU A 104 -14.83 4.60 3.98
C LEU A 104 -13.89 5.32 4.93
N GLN A 105 -12.87 4.64 5.45
CA GLN A 105 -11.91 5.25 6.37
C GLN A 105 -11.06 6.33 5.70
N PHE A 106 -10.95 6.30 4.38
CA PHE A 106 -10.08 7.22 3.65
C PHE A 106 -10.75 8.50 3.23
N ASN A 107 -12.03 8.60 3.37
CA ASN A 107 -12.74 9.84 3.08
C ASN A 107 -12.46 10.39 1.66
N ARG A 108 -12.43 9.49 0.66
CA ARG A 108 -12.13 9.85 -0.73
C ARG A 108 -13.32 9.68 -1.64
#